data_b669925e56379a1f7c7ab7f6889d7886
#
_entry.id   b669925e56379a1f7c7ab7f6889d7886
#
_cell.length_a   1.000
_cell.length_b   1.000
_cell.length_c   1.000
_cell.angle_alpha   90.00
_cell.angle_beta   90.00
_cell.angle_gamma   90.00
#
_symmetry.space_group_name_H-M   'P 1'
#
loop_
_entity.id
_entity.type
_entity.pdbx_description
1 polymer ?
#
loop_
_entity_poly.entity_id
_entity_poly.type
_entity_poly.pdbx_seq_one_letter_code
_entity_poly.pdbx_strand_id
1 'polypeptide(L)'
;LIKLFIMGTVYENYESLSETYGADTLNSYLNSMITVSDNDAANKLVNMLGDGDDEAGMRAVNAFCASHGYSSTSMGRLLLQSNEYGDNYTSVSDCGHFLKEIYQSNAGTAESTLAHTDAMYSLLKMQQRRNKIPANLPDGVKVANKTGELDDVENDAGIIYNTAKNIDLVVCFMSQDLTDSSEAQAVIAQDSRLIYGYYNE
;
A
#
# COMPACT_ATOMS: atom_id res chain seq x y z
N LEU A 1 2.00 6.12 -1.96
CA LEU A 1 1.30 4.99 -1.30
C LEU A 1 -0.14 4.76 -1.81
N ILE A 2 -0.63 5.56 -2.77
CA ILE A 2 -2.01 5.46 -3.32
C ILE A 2 -2.36 4.03 -3.82
N LYS A 3 -1.36 3.24 -4.23
CA LYS A 3 -1.53 1.86 -4.71
C LYS A 3 -2.13 0.90 -3.67
N LEU A 4 -2.03 1.20 -2.37
CA LEU A 4 -2.75 0.46 -1.33
C LEU A 4 -4.27 0.58 -1.54
N PHE A 5 -4.75 1.79 -1.80
CA PHE A 5 -6.16 2.09 -1.94
C PHE A 5 -6.70 1.66 -3.32
N ILE A 6 -5.87 1.73 -4.38
CA ILE A 6 -6.19 1.11 -5.67
C ILE A 6 -6.40 -0.41 -5.48
N MET A 7 -5.49 -1.08 -4.75
CA MET A 7 -5.63 -2.52 -4.44
C MET A 7 -6.93 -2.82 -3.68
N GLY A 8 -7.26 -2.03 -2.65
CA GLY A 8 -8.50 -2.17 -1.90
C GLY A 8 -9.74 -2.03 -2.77
N THR A 9 -9.76 -0.99 -3.63
CA THR A 9 -10.87 -0.74 -4.56
C THR A 9 -11.04 -1.87 -5.57
N VAL A 10 -9.94 -2.41 -6.10
CA VAL A 10 -9.99 -3.54 -7.04
C VAL A 10 -10.55 -4.79 -6.35
N TYR A 11 -10.14 -5.09 -5.13
CA TYR A 11 -10.65 -6.25 -4.41
C TYR A 11 -12.11 -6.09 -3.98
N GLU A 12 -12.58 -4.88 -3.68
CA GLU A 12 -14.00 -4.62 -3.41
C GLU A 12 -14.88 -4.88 -4.65
N ASN A 13 -14.32 -4.68 -5.86
CA ASN A 13 -15.00 -4.91 -7.13
C ASN A 13 -14.51 -6.18 -7.85
N TYR A 14 -13.81 -7.08 -7.16
CA TYR A 14 -13.06 -8.17 -7.78
C TYR A 14 -13.91 -9.10 -8.63
N GLU A 15 -15.11 -9.46 -8.18
CA GLU A 15 -15.99 -10.40 -8.89
C GLU A 15 -16.40 -9.83 -10.25
N SER A 16 -16.93 -8.60 -10.30
CA SER A 16 -17.38 -7.95 -11.53
C SER A 16 -16.21 -7.67 -12.51
N LEU A 17 -15.06 -7.26 -11.97
CA LEU A 17 -13.86 -7.04 -12.77
C LEU A 17 -13.31 -8.36 -13.34
N SER A 18 -13.36 -9.45 -12.55
CA SER A 18 -12.94 -10.78 -13.01
C SER A 18 -13.82 -11.33 -14.12
N GLU A 19 -15.11 -11.11 -14.05
CA GLU A 19 -16.06 -11.48 -15.12
C GLU A 19 -15.77 -10.72 -16.42
N THR A 20 -15.40 -9.44 -16.32
CA THR A 20 -15.18 -8.58 -17.48
C THR A 20 -13.79 -8.76 -18.09
N TYR A 21 -12.74 -8.78 -17.27
CA TYR A 21 -11.33 -8.71 -17.72
C TYR A 21 -10.55 -10.01 -17.50
N GLY A 22 -11.11 -10.97 -16.77
CA GLY A 22 -10.47 -12.22 -16.40
C GLY A 22 -9.63 -12.14 -15.12
N ALA A 23 -9.80 -13.10 -14.22
CA ALA A 23 -9.12 -13.15 -12.93
C ALA A 23 -7.58 -13.17 -13.07
N ASP A 24 -7.03 -13.91 -14.03
CA ASP A 24 -5.58 -13.98 -14.26
C ASP A 24 -5.00 -12.62 -14.65
N THR A 25 -5.72 -11.83 -15.46
CA THR A 25 -5.32 -10.49 -15.87
C THR A 25 -5.27 -9.56 -14.66
N LEU A 26 -6.34 -9.54 -13.84
CA LEU A 26 -6.39 -8.72 -12.62
C LEU A 26 -5.26 -9.10 -11.64
N ASN A 27 -5.09 -10.38 -11.39
CA ASN A 27 -4.06 -10.87 -10.47
C ASN A 27 -2.65 -10.53 -10.95
N SER A 28 -2.40 -10.56 -12.27
CA SER A 28 -1.12 -10.15 -12.85
C SER A 28 -0.83 -8.67 -12.60
N TYR A 29 -1.81 -7.78 -12.84
CA TYR A 29 -1.64 -6.34 -12.59
C TYR A 29 -1.54 -6.02 -11.09
N LEU A 30 -2.36 -6.64 -10.23
CA LEU A 30 -2.27 -6.51 -8.78
C LEU A 30 -0.89 -6.92 -8.26
N ASN A 31 -0.38 -8.05 -8.74
CA ASN A 31 0.96 -8.52 -8.38
C ASN A 31 2.03 -7.51 -8.78
N SER A 32 2.08 -7.09 -10.04
CA SER A 32 3.10 -6.12 -10.51
C SER A 32 2.98 -4.78 -9.79
N MET A 33 1.76 -4.26 -9.60
CA MET A 33 1.52 -3.01 -8.89
C MET A 33 2.05 -3.04 -7.46
N ILE A 34 1.85 -4.13 -6.72
CA ILE A 34 2.21 -4.20 -5.31
C ILE A 34 3.65 -4.65 -5.11
N THR A 35 4.09 -5.71 -5.79
CA THR A 35 5.39 -6.35 -5.48
C THR A 35 6.59 -5.59 -6.04
N VAL A 36 6.47 -4.96 -7.22
CA VAL A 36 7.54 -4.17 -7.84
C VAL A 36 7.17 -2.70 -8.04
N SER A 37 5.97 -2.31 -7.58
CA SER A 37 5.48 -0.93 -7.68
C SER A 37 5.28 -0.43 -9.12
N ASP A 38 4.87 -1.31 -10.03
CA ASP A 38 4.61 -0.99 -11.43
C ASP A 38 3.52 0.09 -11.56
N ASN A 39 3.84 1.18 -12.29
CA ASN A 39 2.93 2.31 -12.49
C ASN A 39 1.91 2.04 -13.61
N ASP A 40 2.33 1.35 -14.66
CA ASP A 40 1.44 1.01 -15.78
C ASP A 40 0.38 0.01 -15.32
N ALA A 41 0.76 -0.97 -14.50
CA ALA A 41 -0.18 -1.90 -13.89
C ALA A 41 -1.21 -1.17 -13.00
N ALA A 42 -0.77 -0.18 -12.21
CA ALA A 42 -1.67 0.64 -11.41
C ALA A 42 -2.67 1.41 -12.28
N ASN A 43 -2.18 2.08 -13.33
CA ASN A 43 -3.02 2.83 -14.27
C ASN A 43 -4.01 1.93 -15.01
N LYS A 44 -3.59 0.71 -15.39
CA LYS A 44 -4.49 -0.28 -16.00
C LYS A 44 -5.61 -0.72 -15.08
N LEU A 45 -5.31 -0.94 -13.79
CA LEU A 45 -6.34 -1.27 -12.81
C LEU A 45 -7.31 -0.11 -12.59
N VAL A 46 -6.83 1.14 -12.55
CA VAL A 46 -7.70 2.33 -12.48
C VAL A 46 -8.59 2.44 -13.71
N ASN A 47 -8.05 2.22 -14.91
CA ASN A 47 -8.82 2.21 -16.15
C ASN A 47 -9.92 1.13 -16.14
N MET A 48 -9.60 -0.07 -15.66
CA MET A 48 -10.58 -1.17 -15.53
C MET A 48 -11.69 -0.85 -14.51
N LEU A 49 -11.36 -0.18 -13.39
CA LEU A 49 -12.35 0.29 -12.41
C LEU A 49 -13.35 1.30 -13.01
N GLY A 50 -12.95 2.02 -14.03
CA GLY A 50 -13.77 2.99 -14.74
C GLY A 50 -14.37 2.49 -16.05
N ASP A 51 -14.32 1.19 -16.31
CA ASP A 51 -14.79 0.60 -17.59
C ASP A 51 -14.17 1.25 -18.83
N GLY A 52 -12.88 1.54 -18.77
CA GLY A 52 -12.09 2.19 -19.82
C GLY A 52 -11.98 3.72 -19.68
N ASP A 53 -12.64 4.33 -18.71
CA ASP A 53 -12.54 5.77 -18.37
C ASP A 53 -11.66 5.98 -17.14
N ASP A 54 -10.50 6.58 -17.33
CA ASP A 54 -9.52 6.83 -16.26
C ASP A 54 -10.08 7.75 -15.15
N GLU A 55 -10.88 8.77 -15.52
CA GLU A 55 -11.49 9.67 -14.53
C GLU A 55 -12.56 8.94 -13.71
N ALA A 56 -13.35 8.08 -14.34
CA ALA A 56 -14.31 7.25 -13.61
C ALA A 56 -13.60 6.28 -12.68
N GLY A 57 -12.47 5.70 -13.08
CA GLY A 57 -11.65 4.85 -12.25
C GLY A 57 -11.06 5.58 -11.04
N MET A 58 -10.52 6.79 -11.22
CA MET A 58 -10.06 7.62 -10.11
C MET A 58 -11.20 7.99 -9.16
N ARG A 59 -12.40 8.29 -9.68
CA ARG A 59 -13.58 8.51 -8.84
C ARG A 59 -13.98 7.26 -8.03
N ALA A 60 -13.84 6.06 -8.60
CA ALA A 60 -14.09 4.81 -7.88
C ALA A 60 -13.12 4.62 -6.71
N VAL A 61 -11.81 4.89 -6.91
CA VAL A 61 -10.81 4.88 -5.82
C VAL A 61 -11.17 5.89 -4.73
N ASN A 62 -11.57 7.11 -5.11
CA ASN A 62 -11.97 8.14 -4.16
C ASN A 62 -13.25 7.78 -3.40
N ALA A 63 -14.21 7.15 -4.06
CA ALA A 63 -15.44 6.67 -3.43
C ALA A 63 -15.14 5.55 -2.40
N PHE A 64 -14.25 4.62 -2.74
CA PHE A 64 -13.75 3.61 -1.81
C PHE A 64 -13.09 4.26 -0.58
N CYS A 65 -12.19 5.22 -0.77
CA CYS A 65 -11.56 5.91 0.35
C CYS A 65 -12.58 6.59 1.25
N ALA A 66 -13.57 7.26 0.67
CA ALA A 66 -14.61 7.95 1.43
C ALA A 66 -15.52 6.97 2.20
N SER A 67 -15.92 5.83 1.59
CA SER A 67 -16.80 4.84 2.23
C SER A 67 -16.14 4.12 3.40
N HIS A 68 -14.81 3.93 3.35
CA HIS A 68 -14.02 3.31 4.42
C HIS A 68 -13.42 4.31 5.41
N GLY A 69 -13.70 5.63 5.27
CA GLY A 69 -13.24 6.64 6.20
C GLY A 69 -11.79 7.08 6.06
N TYR A 70 -11.14 6.78 4.94
CA TYR A 70 -9.78 7.25 4.62
C TYR A 70 -9.82 8.69 4.11
N SER A 71 -10.13 9.62 5.02
CA SER A 71 -10.51 11.00 4.71
C SER A 71 -9.37 11.89 4.20
N SER A 72 -8.12 11.46 4.39
CA SER A 72 -6.92 12.17 3.90
C SER A 72 -6.32 11.51 2.65
N THR A 73 -7.06 10.60 2.03
CA THR A 73 -6.60 9.87 0.85
C THR A 73 -7.46 10.22 -0.36
N SER A 74 -6.79 10.61 -1.45
CA SER A 74 -7.46 10.91 -2.72
C SER A 74 -6.53 10.65 -3.91
N MET A 75 -7.12 10.24 -5.03
CA MET A 75 -6.46 10.09 -6.31
C MET A 75 -6.89 11.22 -7.25
N GLY A 76 -5.96 12.09 -7.64
CA GLY A 76 -6.20 13.24 -8.50
C GLY A 76 -5.52 13.15 -9.87
N ARG A 77 -4.66 12.14 -10.10
CA ARG A 77 -3.99 11.88 -11.39
C ARG A 77 -3.59 10.43 -11.53
N LEU A 78 -3.42 9.97 -12.74
CA LEU A 78 -2.75 8.69 -13.00
C LEU A 78 -1.25 8.76 -12.63
N LEU A 79 -0.65 7.59 -12.36
CA LEU A 79 0.77 7.51 -12.04
C LEU A 79 1.61 7.99 -13.24
N LEU A 80 2.68 8.73 -12.97
CA LEU A 80 3.58 9.35 -13.96
C LEU A 80 2.98 10.50 -14.78
N GLN A 81 1.72 10.86 -14.60
CA GLN A 81 1.17 12.09 -15.19
C GLN A 81 1.62 13.35 -14.44
N SER A 82 1.52 14.49 -15.11
CA SER A 82 1.73 15.80 -14.46
C SER A 82 0.77 16.01 -13.30
N ASN A 83 1.23 16.66 -12.24
CA ASN A 83 0.41 17.07 -11.10
C ASN A 83 -0.17 18.48 -11.23
N GLU A 84 -0.08 19.08 -12.42
CA GLU A 84 -0.55 20.45 -12.67
C GLU A 84 -2.05 20.65 -12.35
N TYR A 85 -2.87 19.62 -12.58
CA TYR A 85 -4.32 19.66 -12.38
C TYR A 85 -4.82 18.81 -11.21
N GLY A 86 -3.92 18.20 -10.44
CA GLY A 86 -4.22 17.40 -9.28
C GLY A 86 -3.09 16.45 -8.92
N ASP A 87 -3.07 15.97 -7.67
CA ASP A 87 -2.07 15.01 -7.21
C ASP A 87 -2.73 13.91 -6.37
N ASN A 88 -1.96 12.88 -6.04
CA ASN A 88 -2.37 11.77 -5.21
C ASN A 88 -1.93 12.02 -3.77
N TYR A 89 -2.87 12.06 -2.85
CA TYR A 89 -2.63 12.32 -1.43
C TYR A 89 -2.99 11.10 -0.59
N THR A 90 -2.31 10.94 0.53
CA THR A 90 -2.67 10.02 1.61
C THR A 90 -2.00 10.46 2.91
N SER A 91 -2.28 9.77 4.01
CA SER A 91 -1.69 10.04 5.32
C SER A 91 -1.15 8.76 5.97
N VAL A 92 -0.26 8.93 6.96
CA VAL A 92 0.19 7.81 7.81
C VAL A 92 -0.97 7.18 8.56
N SER A 93 -1.98 7.98 8.93
CA SER A 93 -3.19 7.50 9.60
C SER A 93 -4.01 6.57 8.71
N ASP A 94 -4.32 7.00 7.47
CA ASP A 94 -5.12 6.21 6.54
C ASP A 94 -4.40 4.92 6.13
N CYS A 95 -3.11 5.00 5.81
CA CYS A 95 -2.30 3.81 5.52
C CYS A 95 -2.22 2.87 6.72
N GLY A 96 -2.05 3.41 7.93
CA GLY A 96 -2.00 2.64 9.17
C GLY A 96 -3.33 1.93 9.47
N HIS A 97 -4.46 2.60 9.28
CA HIS A 97 -5.79 1.99 9.44
C HIS A 97 -6.02 0.87 8.43
N PHE A 98 -5.71 1.10 7.14
CA PHE A 98 -5.85 0.11 6.08
C PHE A 98 -5.01 -1.16 6.38
N LEU A 99 -3.74 -1.00 6.74
CA LEU A 99 -2.85 -2.11 7.05
C LEU A 99 -3.23 -2.84 8.36
N LYS A 100 -3.68 -2.09 9.38
CA LYS A 100 -4.18 -2.65 10.63
C LYS A 100 -5.41 -3.53 10.40
N GLU A 101 -6.34 -3.09 9.57
CA GLU A 101 -7.55 -3.83 9.25
C GLU A 101 -7.21 -5.14 8.52
N ILE A 102 -6.31 -5.08 7.52
CA ILE A 102 -5.79 -6.27 6.84
C ILE A 102 -5.16 -7.23 7.86
N TYR A 103 -4.29 -6.74 8.76
CA TYR A 103 -3.61 -7.57 9.74
C TYR A 103 -4.60 -8.22 10.71
N GLN A 104 -5.50 -7.44 11.31
CA GLN A 104 -6.44 -7.92 12.32
C GLN A 104 -7.42 -8.95 11.77
N SER A 105 -7.91 -8.75 10.54
CA SER A 105 -8.75 -9.72 9.84
C SER A 105 -8.02 -11.06 9.65
N ASN A 106 -6.78 -11.02 9.15
CA ASN A 106 -5.98 -12.23 8.93
C ASN A 106 -5.55 -12.92 10.22
N ALA A 107 -5.39 -12.18 11.31
CA ALA A 107 -5.13 -12.72 12.65
C ALA A 107 -6.39 -13.23 13.36
N GLY A 108 -7.58 -13.01 12.81
CA GLY A 108 -8.87 -13.37 13.43
C GLY A 108 -9.18 -12.57 14.69
N THR A 109 -8.60 -11.38 14.84
CA THR A 109 -8.77 -10.53 16.04
C THR A 109 -9.84 -9.45 15.86
N ALA A 110 -10.23 -9.15 14.62
CA ALA A 110 -11.35 -8.27 14.30
C ALA A 110 -11.96 -8.67 12.95
N GLU A 111 -13.26 -8.37 12.78
CA GLU A 111 -13.90 -8.40 11.46
C GLU A 111 -13.40 -7.23 10.62
N SER A 112 -13.36 -7.41 9.29
CA SER A 112 -12.95 -6.38 8.33
C SER A 112 -14.13 -5.98 7.46
N THR A 113 -14.17 -4.71 7.08
CA THR A 113 -15.05 -4.21 6.03
C THR A 113 -14.39 -4.33 4.64
N LEU A 114 -13.07 -4.58 4.60
CA LEU A 114 -12.32 -4.79 3.36
C LEU A 114 -12.54 -6.21 2.83
N ALA A 115 -12.79 -6.32 1.53
CA ALA A 115 -12.87 -7.60 0.83
C ALA A 115 -11.45 -8.19 0.60
N HIS A 116 -11.33 -9.51 0.60
CA HIS A 116 -10.11 -10.24 0.21
C HIS A 116 -8.82 -9.81 0.98
N THR A 117 -8.94 -9.56 2.28
CA THR A 117 -7.79 -9.14 3.12
C THR A 117 -6.63 -10.13 3.13
N ASP A 118 -6.91 -11.42 2.97
CA ASP A 118 -5.92 -12.51 2.84
C ASP A 118 -5.09 -12.39 1.56
N ALA A 119 -5.72 -12.09 0.44
CA ALA A 119 -5.06 -11.84 -0.83
C ALA A 119 -4.21 -10.57 -0.79
N MET A 120 -4.75 -9.47 -0.23
CA MET A 120 -4.00 -8.22 -0.03
C MET A 120 -2.76 -8.45 0.84
N TYR A 121 -2.91 -9.15 1.97
CA TYR A 121 -1.78 -9.43 2.87
C TYR A 121 -0.73 -10.30 2.19
N SER A 122 -1.15 -11.27 1.39
CA SER A 122 -0.26 -12.13 0.61
C SER A 122 0.56 -11.33 -0.41
N LEU A 123 -0.05 -10.38 -1.12
CA LEU A 123 0.66 -9.48 -2.04
C LEU A 123 1.68 -8.60 -1.32
N LEU A 124 1.30 -7.99 -0.20
CA LEU A 124 2.20 -7.15 0.59
C LEU A 124 3.43 -7.92 1.13
N LYS A 125 3.26 -9.20 1.47
CA LYS A 125 4.37 -10.09 1.88
C LYS A 125 5.37 -10.35 0.75
N MET A 126 4.96 -10.23 -0.49
CA MET A 126 5.80 -10.45 -1.68
C MET A 126 6.52 -9.19 -2.17
N GLN A 127 6.45 -8.06 -1.44
CA GLN A 127 7.16 -6.83 -1.80
C GLN A 127 8.65 -7.07 -2.01
N GLN A 128 9.19 -6.63 -3.16
CA GLN A 128 10.58 -6.84 -3.55
C GLN A 128 11.51 -5.65 -3.20
N ARG A 129 10.96 -4.46 -2.99
CA ARG A 129 11.74 -3.28 -2.56
C ARG A 129 11.95 -3.34 -1.06
N ARG A 130 13.18 -3.67 -0.62
CA ARG A 130 13.50 -4.03 0.77
C ARG A 130 14.44 -3.03 1.45
N ASN A 131 14.65 -1.86 0.87
CA ASN A 131 15.67 -0.87 1.28
C ASN A 131 15.20 0.12 2.37
N LYS A 132 13.96 0.01 2.87
CA LYS A 132 13.39 0.88 3.92
C LYS A 132 13.00 0.08 5.16
N ILE A 133 11.73 -0.06 5.52
CA ILE A 133 11.30 -0.77 6.75
C ILE A 133 12.05 -2.09 6.97
N PRO A 134 12.22 -2.97 5.97
CA PRO A 134 12.86 -4.27 6.20
C PRO A 134 14.37 -4.24 6.38
N ALA A 135 15.06 -3.16 5.97
CA ALA A 135 16.50 -3.18 5.70
C ALA A 135 17.37 -3.50 6.94
N ASN A 136 17.00 -3.00 8.12
CA ASN A 136 17.79 -3.14 9.35
C ASN A 136 17.12 -4.02 10.42
N LEU A 137 16.01 -4.70 10.07
CA LEU A 137 15.35 -5.60 11.04
C LEU A 137 16.17 -6.89 11.25
N PRO A 138 16.06 -7.52 12.42
CA PRO A 138 16.76 -8.76 12.71
C PRO A 138 16.39 -9.91 11.76
N ASP A 139 17.29 -10.85 11.60
CA ASP A 139 17.07 -12.05 10.83
C ASP A 139 15.83 -12.81 11.31
N GLY A 140 15.03 -13.29 10.37
CA GLY A 140 13.80 -14.02 10.67
C GLY A 140 12.56 -13.15 10.80
N VAL A 141 12.69 -11.86 11.13
CA VAL A 141 11.56 -10.89 11.13
C VAL A 141 11.10 -10.67 9.69
N LYS A 142 9.79 -10.62 9.51
CA LYS A 142 9.16 -10.47 8.20
C LYS A 142 8.45 -9.12 8.09
N VAL A 143 8.33 -8.62 6.87
CA VAL A 143 7.60 -7.38 6.58
C VAL A 143 6.72 -7.57 5.36
N ALA A 144 5.45 -7.20 5.52
CA ALA A 144 4.49 -7.03 4.45
C ALA A 144 4.29 -5.53 4.25
N ASN A 145 4.77 -4.95 3.14
CA ASN A 145 4.81 -3.50 2.97
C ASN A 145 4.52 -3.03 1.55
N LYS A 146 4.24 -1.74 1.44
CA LYS A 146 4.18 -1.01 0.17
C LYS A 146 5.03 0.24 0.26
N THR A 147 5.96 0.39 -0.67
CA THR A 147 6.79 1.58 -0.83
C THR A 147 6.11 2.66 -1.69
N GLY A 148 6.48 3.92 -1.50
CA GLY A 148 6.08 5.04 -2.36
C GLY A 148 7.28 5.96 -2.57
N GLU A 149 7.55 6.34 -3.81
CA GLU A 149 8.74 7.09 -4.20
C GLU A 149 8.37 8.12 -5.28
N LEU A 150 8.86 9.34 -5.10
CA LEU A 150 8.95 10.40 -6.11
C LEU A 150 10.36 11.01 -6.00
N ASP A 151 10.69 11.98 -6.83
CA ASP A 151 12.03 12.59 -6.84
C ASP A 151 12.44 13.17 -5.48
N ASP A 152 11.48 13.72 -4.73
CA ASP A 152 11.65 14.36 -3.43
C ASP A 152 10.84 13.69 -2.30
N VAL A 153 10.36 12.45 -2.51
CA VAL A 153 9.48 11.72 -1.57
C VAL A 153 9.95 10.28 -1.39
N GLU A 154 10.13 9.88 -0.14
CA GLU A 154 10.38 8.48 0.25
C GLU A 154 9.39 8.05 1.32
N ASN A 155 8.56 7.09 1.00
CA ASN A 155 7.53 6.55 1.88
C ASN A 155 7.65 5.04 1.98
N ASP A 156 7.27 4.49 3.13
CA ASP A 156 7.03 3.05 3.30
C ASP A 156 5.97 2.83 4.38
N ALA A 157 5.02 1.94 4.12
CA ALA A 157 3.98 1.55 5.05
C ALA A 157 3.89 0.03 5.11
N GLY A 158 3.93 -0.55 6.30
CA GLY A 158 4.03 -1.99 6.41
C GLY A 158 3.62 -2.59 7.76
N ILE A 159 3.51 -3.90 7.74
CA ILE A 159 3.26 -4.75 8.88
C ILE A 159 4.54 -5.54 9.15
N ILE A 160 5.18 -5.31 10.29
CA ILE A 160 6.30 -6.10 10.80
C ILE A 160 5.69 -7.28 11.57
N TYR A 161 5.99 -8.50 11.16
CA TYR A 161 5.40 -9.71 11.74
C TYR A 161 6.45 -10.82 11.94
N ASN A 162 6.05 -11.91 12.58
CA ASN A 162 6.99 -12.97 13.01
C ASN A 162 8.08 -12.43 13.92
N THR A 163 7.68 -11.63 14.90
CA THR A 163 8.56 -10.90 15.80
C THR A 163 9.00 -11.76 17.00
N ALA A 164 10.09 -11.39 17.66
CA ALA A 164 10.69 -12.19 18.74
C ALA A 164 9.76 -12.40 19.94
N LYS A 165 8.96 -11.36 20.28
CA LYS A 165 7.99 -11.42 21.40
C LYS A 165 6.55 -11.62 20.96
N ASN A 166 6.30 -11.93 19.67
CA ASN A 166 4.96 -12.00 19.07
C ASN A 166 4.18 -10.68 19.22
N ILE A 167 4.89 -9.54 19.20
CA ILE A 167 4.30 -8.20 19.14
C ILE A 167 4.50 -7.68 17.73
N ASP A 168 3.54 -7.96 16.86
CA ASP A 168 3.56 -7.48 15.50
C ASP A 168 3.16 -6.00 15.45
N LEU A 169 3.72 -5.26 14.49
CA LEU A 169 3.63 -3.81 14.44
C LEU A 169 3.15 -3.34 13.07
N VAL A 170 2.23 -2.37 13.05
CA VAL A 170 1.95 -1.58 11.85
C VAL A 170 2.73 -0.28 11.95
N VAL A 171 3.56 0.00 10.95
CA VAL A 171 4.40 1.20 10.88
C VAL A 171 4.23 1.89 9.54
N CYS A 172 4.19 3.23 9.56
CA CYS A 172 4.06 4.04 8.36
C CYS A 172 5.01 5.24 8.46
N PHE A 173 5.82 5.43 7.42
CA PHE A 173 6.74 6.54 7.27
C PHE A 173 6.44 7.30 6.00
N MET A 174 6.38 8.63 6.12
CA MET A 174 6.18 9.54 4.99
C MET A 174 7.16 10.69 5.11
N SER A 175 7.75 11.09 3.99
CA SER A 175 8.63 12.23 3.89
C SER A 175 8.38 13.00 2.60
N GLN A 176 8.71 14.27 2.58
CA GLN A 176 8.58 15.15 1.42
C GLN A 176 9.68 16.22 1.44
N ASP A 177 9.83 16.93 0.33
CA ASP A 177 10.82 18.00 0.17
C ASP A 177 12.26 17.51 0.41
N LEU A 178 12.54 16.26 0.02
CA LEU A 178 13.84 15.64 0.23
C LEU A 178 14.88 16.16 -0.76
N THR A 179 16.09 16.38 -0.28
CA THR A 179 17.27 16.66 -1.10
C THR A 179 18.13 15.40 -1.34
N ASP A 180 17.94 14.37 -0.50
CA ASP A 180 18.65 13.09 -0.59
C ASP A 180 17.71 11.94 -0.22
N SER A 181 17.28 11.20 -1.23
CA SER A 181 16.41 10.03 -1.07
C SER A 181 17.11 8.87 -0.36
N SER A 182 18.43 8.72 -0.50
CA SER A 182 19.18 7.64 0.14
C SER A 182 19.29 7.84 1.65
N GLU A 183 19.44 9.08 2.10
CA GLU A 183 19.41 9.43 3.52
C GLU A 183 18.03 9.13 4.13
N ALA A 184 16.95 9.52 3.46
CA ALA A 184 15.60 9.25 3.92
C ALA A 184 15.29 7.75 4.01
N GLN A 185 15.76 6.94 3.04
CA GLN A 185 15.64 5.47 3.10
C GLN A 185 16.37 4.89 4.31
N ALA A 186 17.60 5.38 4.59
CA ALA A 186 18.39 4.95 5.74
C ALA A 186 17.72 5.33 7.07
N VAL A 187 17.11 6.52 7.18
CA VAL A 187 16.34 6.96 8.35
C VAL A 187 15.14 6.05 8.57
N ILE A 188 14.33 5.77 7.54
CA ILE A 188 13.19 4.84 7.65
C ILE A 188 13.66 3.46 8.16
N ALA A 189 14.76 2.95 7.63
CA ALA A 189 15.32 1.67 8.06
C ALA A 189 15.78 1.68 9.52
N GLN A 190 16.45 2.75 9.95
CA GLN A 190 16.92 2.93 11.32
C GLN A 190 15.75 3.08 12.30
N ASP A 191 14.77 3.92 11.99
CA ASP A 191 13.60 4.15 12.85
C ASP A 191 12.75 2.88 12.98
N SER A 192 12.60 2.12 11.90
CA SER A 192 11.94 0.81 11.94
C SER A 192 12.65 -0.16 12.89
N ARG A 193 14.00 -0.16 12.90
CA ARG A 193 14.81 -0.98 13.81
C ARG A 193 14.66 -0.53 15.27
N LEU A 194 14.63 0.79 15.51
CA LEU A 194 14.42 1.35 16.86
C LEU A 194 13.04 1.01 17.41
N ILE A 195 12.00 1.20 16.61
CA ILE A 195 10.62 0.88 16.99
C ILE A 195 10.49 -0.63 17.27
N TYR A 196 11.04 -1.48 16.40
CA TYR A 196 11.06 -2.92 16.63
C TYR A 196 11.73 -3.27 17.96
N GLY A 197 12.92 -2.72 18.23
CA GLY A 197 13.67 -2.97 19.47
C GLY A 197 12.89 -2.57 20.72
N TYR A 198 12.23 -1.41 20.68
CA TYR A 198 11.44 -0.94 21.83
C TYR A 198 10.34 -1.93 22.27
N TYR A 199 9.68 -2.58 21.30
CA TYR A 199 8.59 -3.52 21.60
C TYR A 199 9.06 -4.98 21.73
N ASN A 200 10.14 -5.38 21.04
CA ASN A 200 10.52 -6.78 20.87
C ASN A 200 11.88 -7.16 21.48
N GLU A 201 12.61 -6.23 22.07
CA GLU A 201 13.86 -6.46 22.82
C GLU A 201 13.75 -5.95 24.27
#